data_68e2bf79bee647f174f9c16bff9fbd3d
#
_entry.id   68e2bf79bee647f174f9c16bff9fbd3d
#
_cell.length_a   1.000
_cell.length_b   1.000
_cell.length_c   1.000
_cell.angle_alpha   90.00
_cell.angle_beta   90.00
_cell.angle_gamma   90.00
#
_symmetry.space_group_name_H-M   'P 1'
#
loop_
_entity.id
_entity.type
_entity.pdbx_description
1 polymer ?
#
loop_
_entity_poly.entity_id
_entity_poly.type
_entity_poly.pdbx_seq_one_letter_code
_entity_poly.pdbx_strand_id
1 'polypeptide(L)'
;MAPLVKCLYCGQQFDRDEVEYVSPQYHRYAHKECAFYADKIHKAAQEKLNKYYIKSKVNKDIQKFCLEDNFDMKNLWGAVHYWFYIKNIDKEIDASRSGGGIGIIPWIKQEYFEHEAAQRRNKQLNVGKHIKDFVNQNEKEVNFNLPPIKKPRGMNFFNLK
;
A
#
# COMPACT_ATOMS: atom_id res chain seq x y z
N MET A 1 32.03 -11.23 10.38
CA MET A 1 31.16 -10.18 9.80
C MET A 1 31.35 -10.18 8.28
N ALA A 2 30.28 -10.40 7.54
CA ALA A 2 30.37 -10.24 6.09
C ALA A 2 30.58 -8.75 5.73
N PRO A 3 31.26 -8.45 4.63
CA PRO A 3 31.43 -7.07 4.21
C PRO A 3 30.06 -6.46 3.84
N LEU A 4 29.82 -5.22 4.29
CA LEU A 4 28.65 -4.45 3.90
C LEU A 4 28.59 -4.29 2.38
N VAL A 5 27.44 -4.56 1.81
CA VAL A 5 27.17 -4.41 0.38
C VAL A 5 26.09 -3.37 0.12
N LYS A 6 26.15 -2.74 -1.05
CA LYS A 6 25.18 -1.72 -1.44
C LYS A 6 24.07 -2.34 -2.29
N CYS A 7 22.81 -2.07 -1.93
CA CYS A 7 21.67 -2.53 -2.71
C CYS A 7 21.66 -1.87 -4.10
N LEU A 8 21.47 -2.69 -5.15
CA LEU A 8 21.42 -2.23 -6.54
C LEU A 8 20.28 -1.23 -6.80
N TYR A 9 19.17 -1.36 -6.09
CA TYR A 9 17.95 -0.57 -6.33
C TYR A 9 17.80 0.62 -5.39
N CYS A 10 17.78 0.40 -4.07
CA CYS A 10 17.59 1.49 -3.10
C CYS A 10 18.88 2.21 -2.70
N GLY A 11 20.05 1.66 -3.04
CA GLY A 11 21.34 2.26 -2.72
C GLY A 11 21.77 2.16 -1.25
N GLN A 12 20.94 1.62 -0.35
CA GLN A 12 21.29 1.43 1.06
C GLN A 12 22.32 0.31 1.22
N GLN A 13 23.19 0.49 2.21
CA GLN A 13 24.14 -0.57 2.62
C GLN A 13 23.46 -1.54 3.57
N PHE A 14 23.79 -2.83 3.46
CA PHE A 14 23.28 -3.88 4.32
C PHE A 14 24.30 -5.00 4.52
N ASP A 15 24.16 -5.72 5.62
CA ASP A 15 24.93 -6.94 5.90
C ASP A 15 24.20 -8.13 5.29
N ARG A 16 24.96 -8.96 4.55
CA ARG A 16 24.43 -10.18 3.90
C ARG A 16 24.08 -11.28 4.88
N ASP A 17 24.62 -11.25 6.09
CA ASP A 17 24.32 -12.24 7.11
C ASP A 17 23.02 -11.91 7.88
N GLU A 18 22.60 -10.61 7.88
CA GLU A 18 21.45 -10.15 8.64
C GLU A 18 20.19 -9.97 7.78
N VAL A 19 20.35 -9.71 6.48
CA VAL A 19 19.22 -9.33 5.59
C VAL A 19 19.11 -10.30 4.42
N GLU A 20 17.87 -10.73 4.13
CA GLU A 20 17.60 -11.53 2.93
C GLU A 20 17.90 -10.73 1.65
N TYR A 21 18.75 -11.29 0.82
CA TYR A 21 19.18 -10.66 -0.41
C TYR A 21 19.11 -11.61 -1.62
N VAL A 22 19.20 -11.03 -2.80
CA VAL A 22 19.36 -11.71 -4.08
C VAL A 22 20.52 -11.08 -4.85
N SER A 23 21.09 -11.83 -5.78
CA SER A 23 22.15 -11.34 -6.68
C SER A 23 21.62 -11.28 -8.11
N PRO A 24 20.98 -10.15 -8.51
CA PRO A 24 20.38 -10.01 -9.83
C PRO A 24 21.40 -10.00 -10.97
N GLN A 25 22.64 -9.68 -10.67
CA GLN A 25 23.78 -9.65 -11.60
C GLN A 25 25.04 -10.04 -10.88
N TYR A 26 26.06 -10.48 -11.63
CA TYR A 26 27.34 -10.83 -11.07
C TYR A 26 27.95 -9.68 -10.23
N HIS A 27 28.31 -9.98 -8.98
CA HIS A 27 28.80 -9.02 -7.98
C HIS A 27 27.84 -7.85 -7.66
N ARG A 28 26.55 -7.95 -7.98
CA ARG A 28 25.53 -6.96 -7.60
C ARG A 28 24.53 -7.60 -6.67
N TYR A 29 24.28 -6.96 -5.54
CA TYR A 29 23.39 -7.44 -4.49
C TYR A 29 22.18 -6.50 -4.36
N ALA A 30 21.06 -7.06 -3.97
CA ALA A 30 19.84 -6.28 -3.70
C ALA A 30 19.07 -6.95 -2.56
N HIS A 31 18.41 -6.14 -1.74
CA HIS A 31 17.40 -6.66 -0.81
C HIS A 31 16.38 -7.48 -1.59
N LYS A 32 15.92 -8.59 -1.04
CA LYS A 32 14.93 -9.46 -1.68
C LYS A 32 13.64 -8.68 -2.00
N GLU A 33 13.19 -7.84 -1.07
CA GLU A 33 12.03 -6.98 -1.27
C GLU A 33 12.25 -5.94 -2.38
N CYS A 34 13.42 -5.29 -2.42
CA CYS A 34 13.74 -4.33 -3.47
C CYS A 34 13.74 -4.98 -4.86
N ALA A 35 14.32 -6.18 -4.97
CA ALA A 35 14.32 -6.93 -6.22
C ALA A 35 12.90 -7.33 -6.67
N PHE A 36 12.05 -7.74 -5.73
CA PHE A 36 10.64 -8.06 -6.01
C PHE A 36 9.86 -6.88 -6.58
N TYR A 37 9.99 -5.69 -5.99
CA TYR A 37 9.31 -4.50 -6.52
C TYR A 37 9.93 -4.00 -7.82
N ALA A 38 11.26 -4.08 -7.96
CA ALA A 38 11.93 -3.74 -9.21
C ALA A 38 11.46 -4.62 -10.38
N ASP A 39 11.29 -5.94 -10.15
CA ASP A 39 10.75 -6.85 -11.16
C ASP A 39 9.31 -6.47 -11.58
N LYS A 40 8.46 -6.13 -10.61
CA LYS A 40 7.10 -5.63 -10.88
C LYS A 40 7.12 -4.35 -11.71
N ILE A 41 7.99 -3.39 -11.35
CA ILE A 41 8.15 -2.13 -12.09
C ILE A 41 8.60 -2.41 -13.53
N HIS A 42 9.57 -3.30 -13.71
CA HIS A 42 10.05 -3.68 -15.03
C HIS A 42 8.97 -4.34 -15.90
N LYS A 43 8.20 -5.27 -15.32
CA LYS A 43 7.10 -5.94 -16.04
C LYS A 43 6.02 -4.93 -16.46
N ALA A 44 5.59 -4.05 -15.54
CA ALA A 44 4.62 -3.02 -15.85
C ALA A 44 5.15 -2.03 -16.91
N ALA A 45 6.40 -1.59 -16.78
CA ALA A 45 7.02 -0.69 -17.75
C ALA A 45 7.17 -1.35 -19.12
N GLN A 46 7.57 -2.62 -19.19
CA GLN A 46 7.68 -3.37 -20.43
C GLN A 46 6.32 -3.52 -21.12
N GLU A 47 5.27 -3.85 -20.35
CA GLU A 47 3.90 -3.98 -20.86
C GLU A 47 3.35 -2.66 -21.40
N LYS A 48 3.54 -1.58 -20.64
CA LYS A 48 2.87 -0.29 -20.92
C LYS A 48 3.66 0.63 -21.84
N LEU A 49 4.99 0.61 -21.79
CA LEU A 49 5.85 1.40 -22.67
C LEU A 49 6.20 0.67 -23.98
N ASN A 50 6.04 -0.66 -24.01
CA ASN A 50 6.26 -1.50 -25.16
C ASN A 50 7.57 -1.15 -25.92
N LYS A 51 7.48 -0.63 -27.16
CA LYS A 51 8.64 -0.25 -27.98
C LYS A 51 9.53 0.85 -27.37
N TYR A 52 9.01 1.64 -26.44
CA TYR A 52 9.75 2.70 -25.76
C TYR A 52 10.46 2.23 -24.48
N TYR A 53 10.21 0.98 -24.04
CA TYR A 53 10.83 0.46 -22.82
C TYR A 53 12.34 0.29 -22.97
N ILE A 54 13.10 0.93 -22.07
CA ILE A 54 14.56 0.79 -21.96
C ILE A 54 14.92 0.34 -20.56
N LYS A 55 15.30 -0.93 -20.40
CA LYS A 55 15.62 -1.54 -19.10
C LYS A 55 16.66 -0.76 -18.29
N SER A 56 17.75 -0.31 -18.94
CA SER A 56 18.81 0.44 -18.28
C SER A 56 18.33 1.81 -17.79
N LYS A 57 17.41 2.43 -18.50
CA LYS A 57 16.80 3.71 -18.11
C LYS A 57 15.89 3.53 -16.91
N VAL A 58 15.03 2.51 -16.90
CA VAL A 58 14.17 2.19 -15.76
C VAL A 58 15.00 1.91 -14.51
N ASN A 59 16.09 1.16 -14.60
CA ASN A 59 16.99 0.94 -13.46
C ASN A 59 17.59 2.23 -12.91
N LYS A 60 18.04 3.14 -13.79
CA LYS A 60 18.57 4.45 -13.36
C LYS A 60 17.50 5.29 -12.69
N ASP A 61 16.28 5.28 -13.22
CA ASP A 61 15.15 6.02 -12.65
C ASP A 61 14.79 5.45 -11.26
N ILE A 62 14.73 4.12 -11.08
CA ILE A 62 14.52 3.49 -9.78
C ILE A 62 15.56 3.96 -8.76
N GLN A 63 16.85 3.87 -9.11
CA GLN A 63 17.93 4.31 -8.23
C GLN A 63 17.81 5.78 -7.86
N LYS A 64 17.56 6.63 -8.85
CA LYS A 64 17.39 8.07 -8.67
C LYS A 64 16.26 8.37 -7.68
N PHE A 65 15.09 7.79 -7.89
CA PHE A 65 13.91 8.07 -7.07
C PHE A 65 14.06 7.56 -5.63
N CYS A 66 14.73 6.43 -5.43
CA CYS A 66 15.01 5.95 -4.09
C CYS A 66 16.06 6.82 -3.35
N LEU A 67 17.07 7.33 -4.05
CA LEU A 67 18.16 8.09 -3.44
C LEU A 67 17.86 9.59 -3.31
N GLU A 68 17.27 10.19 -4.33
CA GLU A 68 17.07 11.65 -4.39
C GLU A 68 15.67 12.07 -3.95
N ASP A 69 14.65 11.29 -4.32
CA ASP A 69 13.25 11.64 -4.08
C ASP A 69 12.64 10.94 -2.85
N ASN A 70 13.43 10.19 -2.09
CA ASN A 70 13.03 9.45 -0.89
C ASN A 70 11.81 8.53 -1.10
N PHE A 71 11.74 7.88 -2.24
CA PHE A 71 10.79 6.80 -2.43
C PHE A 71 11.33 5.50 -1.82
N ASP A 72 10.56 4.84 -0.97
CA ASP A 72 10.78 3.42 -0.76
C ASP A 72 10.29 2.60 -1.98
N MET A 73 10.79 1.40 -2.14
CA MET A 73 10.47 0.56 -3.31
C MET A 73 8.99 0.21 -3.43
N LYS A 74 8.29 0.10 -2.32
CA LYS A 74 6.85 -0.20 -2.28
C LYS A 74 6.03 0.99 -2.76
N ASN A 75 6.32 2.19 -2.26
CA ASN A 75 5.66 3.42 -2.69
C ASN A 75 6.01 3.76 -4.14
N LEU A 76 7.24 3.49 -4.57
CA LEU A 76 7.63 3.65 -5.97
C LEU A 76 6.81 2.74 -6.88
N TRP A 77 6.65 1.46 -6.51
CA TRP A 77 5.76 0.54 -7.23
C TRP A 77 4.31 1.05 -7.24
N GLY A 78 3.80 1.53 -6.11
CA GLY A 78 2.45 2.10 -6.02
C GLY A 78 2.26 3.28 -6.98
N ALA A 79 3.21 4.20 -7.06
CA ALA A 79 3.16 5.33 -7.98
C ALA A 79 3.22 4.91 -9.46
N VAL A 80 4.07 3.92 -9.79
CA VAL A 80 4.14 3.34 -11.14
C VAL A 80 2.82 2.66 -11.51
N HIS A 81 2.24 1.89 -10.58
CA HIS A 81 0.96 1.24 -10.78
C HIS A 81 -0.18 2.26 -10.97
N TYR A 82 -0.20 3.31 -10.14
CA TYR A 82 -1.15 4.42 -10.27
C TYR A 82 -1.08 5.07 -11.65
N TRP A 83 0.12 5.41 -12.11
CA TRP A 83 0.32 6.01 -13.43
C TRP A 83 -0.13 5.10 -14.57
N PHE A 84 0.30 3.84 -14.56
CA PHE A 84 0.04 2.92 -15.67
C PHE A 84 -1.39 2.39 -15.73
N TYR A 85 -2.02 2.14 -14.58
CA TYR A 85 -3.27 1.39 -14.53
C TYR A 85 -4.49 2.20 -14.05
N ILE A 86 -4.27 3.27 -13.29
CA ILE A 86 -5.36 4.07 -12.74
C ILE A 86 -5.56 5.36 -13.53
N LYS A 87 -4.50 6.12 -13.74
CA LYS A 87 -4.57 7.41 -14.43
C LYS A 87 -4.84 7.31 -15.93
N ASN A 88 -4.54 6.17 -16.54
CA ASN A 88 -4.80 5.84 -17.94
C ASN A 88 -4.44 6.94 -18.97
N ILE A 89 -3.29 7.60 -18.79
CA ILE A 89 -2.78 8.66 -19.66
C ILE A 89 -2.23 8.08 -20.96
N ASP A 90 -2.11 8.90 -22.00
CA ASP A 90 -1.44 8.54 -23.24
C ASP A 90 0.04 8.20 -23.01
N LYS A 91 0.32 6.92 -22.96
CA LYS A 91 1.61 6.37 -22.56
C LYS A 91 2.69 6.53 -23.61
N GLU A 92 2.31 6.72 -24.85
CA GLU A 92 3.28 6.97 -25.93
C GLU A 92 3.90 8.35 -25.79
N ILE A 93 3.08 9.36 -25.51
CA ILE A 93 3.56 10.73 -25.29
C ILE A 93 4.43 10.77 -24.02
N ASP A 94 3.96 10.18 -22.92
CA ASP A 94 4.68 10.18 -21.66
C ASP A 94 5.98 9.37 -21.74
N ALA A 95 5.97 8.24 -22.44
CA ALA A 95 7.16 7.42 -22.67
C ALA A 95 8.21 8.15 -23.49
N SER A 96 7.79 8.87 -24.53
CA SER A 96 8.67 9.72 -25.34
C SER A 96 9.35 10.80 -24.49
N ARG A 97 8.59 11.51 -23.66
CA ARG A 97 9.10 12.52 -22.72
C ARG A 97 10.03 11.95 -21.66
N SER A 98 9.76 10.75 -21.19
CA SER A 98 10.56 10.06 -20.16
C SER A 98 11.80 9.37 -20.73
N GLY A 99 12.06 9.42 -22.04
CA GLY A 99 13.19 8.75 -22.66
C GLY A 99 13.18 7.24 -22.48
N GLY A 100 12.00 6.62 -22.47
CA GLY A 100 11.82 5.16 -22.34
C GLY A 100 11.93 4.59 -20.94
N GLY A 101 11.80 5.43 -19.90
CA GLY A 101 11.81 5.06 -18.49
C GLY A 101 10.54 5.44 -17.76
N ILE A 102 10.65 5.56 -16.46
CA ILE A 102 9.58 5.98 -15.54
C ILE A 102 9.80 7.41 -14.99
N GLY A 103 10.50 8.25 -15.74
CA GLY A 103 10.92 9.61 -15.35
C GLY A 103 9.79 10.56 -14.97
N ILE A 104 8.53 10.25 -15.30
CA ILE A 104 7.34 11.03 -14.95
C ILE A 104 6.97 10.94 -13.46
N ILE A 105 7.42 9.89 -12.76
CA ILE A 105 6.96 9.57 -11.39
C ILE A 105 7.09 10.71 -10.39
N PRO A 106 8.17 11.50 -10.34
CA PRO A 106 8.28 12.64 -9.43
C PRO A 106 7.17 13.68 -9.62
N TRP A 107 6.71 13.89 -10.86
CA TRP A 107 5.67 14.86 -11.19
C TRP A 107 4.27 14.45 -10.71
N ILE A 108 4.02 13.15 -10.58
CA ILE A 108 2.74 12.62 -10.10
C ILE A 108 2.79 12.17 -8.64
N LYS A 109 3.93 12.36 -7.98
CA LYS A 109 4.17 11.92 -6.58
C LYS A 109 3.08 12.42 -5.64
N GLN A 110 2.79 13.71 -5.66
CA GLN A 110 1.80 14.31 -4.80
C GLN A 110 0.40 13.75 -5.08
N GLU A 111 0.00 13.68 -6.34
CA GLU A 111 -1.30 13.14 -6.76
C GLU A 111 -1.48 11.68 -6.35
N TYR A 112 -0.43 10.88 -6.45
CA TYR A 112 -0.44 9.50 -5.99
C TYR A 112 -0.67 9.40 -4.47
N PHE A 113 0.03 10.19 -3.66
CA PHE A 113 -0.15 10.17 -2.20
C PHE A 113 -1.54 10.69 -1.77
N GLU A 114 -2.07 11.67 -2.45
CA GLU A 114 -3.45 12.14 -2.21
C GLU A 114 -4.49 11.05 -2.53
N HIS A 115 -4.30 10.34 -3.64
CA HIS A 115 -5.14 9.20 -4.02
C HIS A 115 -5.07 8.07 -2.98
N GLU A 116 -3.87 7.69 -2.53
CA GLU A 116 -3.68 6.70 -1.46
C GLU A 116 -4.36 7.12 -0.15
N ALA A 117 -4.21 8.38 0.23
CA ALA A 117 -4.86 8.91 1.43
C ALA A 117 -6.38 8.88 1.32
N ALA A 118 -6.93 9.22 0.16
CA ALA A 118 -8.38 9.12 -0.10
C ALA A 118 -8.87 7.68 -0.04
N GLN A 119 -8.15 6.73 -0.61
CA GLN A 119 -8.49 5.30 -0.52
C GLN A 119 -8.49 4.79 0.94
N ARG A 120 -7.49 5.18 1.74
CA ARG A 120 -7.42 4.80 3.15
C ARG A 120 -8.61 5.36 3.94
N ARG A 121 -8.98 6.63 3.73
CA ARG A 121 -10.19 7.24 4.35
C ARG A 121 -11.45 6.49 3.97
N ASN A 122 -11.64 6.17 2.68
CA ASN A 122 -12.81 5.44 2.20
C ASN A 122 -12.91 4.03 2.81
N LYS A 123 -11.78 3.33 2.95
CA LYS A 123 -11.74 2.02 3.62
C LYS A 123 -12.15 2.13 5.10
N GLN A 124 -11.66 3.15 5.82
CA GLN A 124 -12.01 3.38 7.22
C GLN A 124 -13.50 3.72 7.38
N LEU A 125 -14.06 4.55 6.50
CA LEU A 125 -15.49 4.88 6.50
C LEU A 125 -16.37 3.65 6.23
N ASN A 126 -15.97 2.79 5.29
CA ASN A 126 -16.71 1.57 4.98
C ASN A 126 -16.67 0.55 6.15
N VAL A 127 -15.52 0.38 6.80
CA VAL A 127 -15.43 -0.44 8.01
C VAL A 127 -16.34 0.12 9.10
N GLY A 128 -16.34 1.44 9.32
CA GLY A 128 -17.22 2.08 10.29
C GLY A 128 -18.71 1.89 10.00
N LYS A 129 -19.12 1.89 8.71
CA LYS A 129 -20.51 1.59 8.31
C LYS A 129 -20.87 0.13 8.60
N HIS A 130 -20.04 -0.82 8.23
CA HIS A 130 -20.28 -2.24 8.50
C HIS A 130 -20.42 -2.54 10.00
N ILE A 131 -19.61 -1.90 10.85
CA ILE A 131 -19.72 -2.07 12.30
C ILE A 131 -21.06 -1.52 12.81
N LYS A 132 -21.49 -0.34 12.36
CA LYS A 132 -22.77 0.26 12.74
C LYS A 132 -23.95 -0.60 12.30
N ASP A 133 -23.91 -1.13 11.08
CA ASP A 133 -24.97 -1.98 10.55
C ASP A 133 -25.05 -3.30 11.36
N PHE A 134 -23.91 -3.87 11.74
CA PHE A 134 -23.85 -5.08 12.57
C PHE A 134 -24.39 -4.83 14.00
N VAL A 135 -24.06 -3.70 14.62
CA VAL A 135 -24.58 -3.33 15.95
C VAL A 135 -26.08 -3.12 15.88
N ASN A 136 -26.59 -2.37 14.88
CA ASN A 136 -28.01 -2.10 14.71
C ASN A 136 -28.83 -3.37 14.43
N GLN A 137 -28.28 -4.37 13.73
CA GLN A 137 -28.92 -5.67 13.52
C GLN A 137 -29.01 -6.46 14.83
N ASN A 138 -27.96 -6.49 15.61
CA ASN A 138 -27.94 -7.20 16.90
C ASN A 138 -28.85 -6.52 17.95
N GLU A 139 -28.98 -5.19 17.95
CA GLU A 139 -29.93 -4.47 18.84
C GLU A 139 -31.39 -4.79 18.50
N LYS A 140 -31.70 -5.08 17.23
CA LYS A 140 -33.08 -5.49 16.85
C LYS A 140 -33.42 -6.93 17.24
N GLU A 141 -32.42 -7.80 17.36
CA GLU A 141 -32.62 -9.21 17.78
C GLU A 141 -32.71 -9.37 19.30
N VAL A 142 -32.28 -8.38 20.08
CA VAL A 142 -32.36 -8.41 21.55
C VAL A 142 -33.65 -7.76 22.05
N ASN A 143 -34.81 -8.11 21.46
CA ASN A 143 -36.08 -7.90 22.10
C ASN A 143 -36.30 -9.01 23.12
N PHE A 144 -35.71 -8.86 24.30
CA PHE A 144 -36.05 -9.70 25.44
C PHE A 144 -37.53 -9.46 25.81
N ASN A 145 -38.41 -10.36 25.42
CA ASN A 145 -39.71 -10.54 26.04
C ASN A 145 -39.47 -10.96 27.49
N LEU A 146 -39.12 -10.02 28.35
CA LEU A 146 -39.10 -10.28 29.79
C LEU A 146 -40.53 -10.59 30.22
N PRO A 147 -40.79 -11.76 30.82
CA PRO A 147 -42.11 -12.06 31.35
C PRO A 147 -42.47 -10.97 32.35
N PRO A 148 -43.75 -10.58 32.42
CA PRO A 148 -44.16 -9.49 33.33
C PRO A 148 -43.78 -9.87 34.76
N ILE A 149 -43.00 -8.99 35.40
CA ILE A 149 -42.61 -9.14 36.79
C ILE A 149 -43.88 -9.16 37.64
N LYS A 150 -44.26 -10.32 38.15
CA LYS A 150 -45.39 -10.45 39.09
C LYS A 150 -45.04 -9.63 40.32
N LYS A 151 -45.74 -8.50 40.48
CA LYS A 151 -45.62 -7.69 41.71
C LYS A 151 -45.80 -8.63 42.93
N PRO A 152 -44.91 -8.62 43.93
CA PRO A 152 -45.11 -9.38 45.12
C PRO A 152 -46.42 -8.90 45.78
N ARG A 153 -47.31 -9.82 46.08
CA ARG A 153 -48.55 -9.53 46.84
C ARG A 153 -48.15 -8.83 48.10
N GLY A 154 -48.70 -7.64 48.33
CA GLY A 154 -48.37 -6.74 49.43
C GLY A 154 -48.39 -7.47 50.78
N MET A 155 -47.25 -7.49 51.45
CA MET A 155 -47.22 -7.72 52.89
C MET A 155 -47.72 -6.41 53.53
N ASN A 156 -48.91 -6.47 54.10
CA ASN A 156 -49.46 -5.43 54.93
C ASN A 156 -48.66 -5.38 56.27
N PHE A 157 -47.66 -4.53 56.36
CA PHE A 157 -47.02 -4.21 57.61
C PHE A 157 -47.75 -3.04 58.32
N PHE A 158 -48.97 -3.27 58.66
CA PHE A 158 -49.68 -2.39 59.64
C PHE A 158 -50.42 -3.29 60.56
N ASN A 159 -49.77 -3.68 61.70
CA ASN A 159 -50.38 -3.94 63.04
C ASN A 159 -49.24 -4.39 63.98
N LEU A 160 -48.58 -3.43 64.57
CA LEU A 160 -47.98 -3.59 65.91
C LEU A 160 -48.39 -2.41 66.78
N LYS A 161 -49.36 -2.72 67.71
CA LYS A 161 -49.56 -1.85 68.85
C LYS A 161 -48.42 -2.07 69.83
#